data_878d061c45bb9b89d864adce6828f377
#
_entry.id   878d061c45bb9b89d864adce6828f377
#
_cell.length_a   1.000
_cell.length_b   1.000
_cell.length_c   1.000
_cell.angle_alpha   90.00
_cell.angle_beta   90.00
_cell.angle_gamma   90.00
#
_symmetry.space_group_name_H-M   'P 1'
#
loop_
_entity.id
_entity.type
_entity.pdbx_description
1 polymer ?
#
loop_
_entity_poly.entity_id
_entity_poly.type
_entity_poly.pdbx_seq_one_letter_code
_entity_poly.pdbx_strand_id
1 'polypeptide(L)'
;DVCSSDLDWDYDAPESAGAPTPRDASAGAMMASALLELSGLVAEPAATKYRNFALDVLRSLASPAYAAKAGANSHFLLMHSTGHLPADTEIDAAINYADYYYLEALLRCRALAELPASQ
;
A
#
# COMPACT_ATOMS: atom_id res chain seq x y z
N ASP A 1 13.78 -0.03 9.67
CA ASP A 1 12.52 -0.65 9.22
C ASP A 1 11.73 0.37 8.43
N VAL A 2 11.96 0.40 7.12
CA VAL A 2 11.38 1.39 6.18
C VAL A 2 9.88 1.19 5.99
N CYS A 3 9.31 0.06 6.41
CA CYS A 3 7.95 -0.33 6.07
C CYS A 3 6.85 0.08 7.06
N SER A 4 7.15 0.46 8.28
CA SER A 4 6.10 0.77 9.26
C SER A 4 5.68 2.24 9.25
N SER A 5 6.55 3.14 8.79
CA SER A 5 6.28 4.58 8.71
C SER A 5 5.59 5.02 7.42
N ASP A 6 5.64 4.17 6.38
CA ASP A 6 5.19 4.56 5.04
C ASP A 6 3.70 4.28 4.77
N LEU A 7 2.97 3.83 5.79
CA LEU A 7 1.55 3.51 5.70
C LEU A 7 0.72 4.28 6.73
N ASP A 8 1.23 5.39 7.24
CA ASP A 8 0.47 6.29 8.11
C ASP A 8 -0.50 7.13 7.28
N TRP A 9 -1.66 7.43 7.88
CA TRP A 9 -2.70 8.20 7.20
C TRP A 9 -2.25 9.64 6.86
N ASP A 10 -1.33 10.19 7.63
CA ASP A 10 -0.76 11.53 7.44
C ASP A 10 0.66 11.55 8.04
N TYR A 11 1.66 11.83 7.21
CA TYR A 11 3.06 11.89 7.63
C TYR A 11 3.40 13.10 8.50
N ASP A 12 2.59 14.15 8.42
CA ASP A 12 2.76 15.39 9.19
C ASP A 12 1.78 15.46 10.38
N ALA A 13 1.04 14.38 10.65
CA ALA A 13 0.14 14.34 11.79
C ALA A 13 0.90 14.54 13.09
N PRO A 14 0.46 15.43 13.98
CA PRO A 14 1.10 15.60 15.29
C PRO A 14 0.97 14.28 16.06
N GLU A 15 2.08 13.80 16.59
CA GLU A 15 2.08 12.67 17.52
C GLU A 15 1.19 13.01 18.71
N SER A 16 0.06 12.34 18.81
CA SER A 16 -0.80 12.41 19.98
C SER A 16 -0.13 11.64 21.11
N ALA A 17 0.19 12.30 22.21
CA ALA A 17 0.82 11.67 23.35
C ALA A 17 0.04 10.42 23.80
N GLY A 18 0.59 9.24 23.51
CA GLY A 18 0.06 7.96 23.95
C GLY A 18 -0.84 7.20 22.97
N ALA A 19 -1.10 7.70 21.76
CA ALA A 19 -1.81 6.96 20.72
C ALA A 19 -0.95 6.86 19.44
N PRO A 20 -0.77 5.67 18.87
CA PRO A 20 -0.06 5.55 17.59
C PRO A 20 -0.86 6.23 16.47
N THR A 21 -0.16 6.80 15.50
CA THR A 21 -0.79 7.34 14.28
C THR A 21 -1.59 6.23 13.57
N PRO A 22 -2.83 6.47 13.18
CA PRO A 22 -3.62 5.49 12.44
C PRO A 22 -2.92 5.11 11.14
N ARG A 23 -2.92 3.81 10.81
CA ARG A 23 -2.37 3.29 9.57
C ARG A 23 -3.38 3.47 8.43
N ASP A 24 -2.86 3.61 7.22
CA ASP A 24 -3.68 3.65 6.01
C ASP A 24 -3.15 2.72 4.93
N ALA A 25 -3.61 1.49 4.95
CA ALA A 25 -3.28 0.49 3.93
C ALA A 25 -3.73 0.92 2.52
N SER A 26 -4.76 1.76 2.41
CA SER A 26 -5.23 2.25 1.12
C SER A 26 -4.22 3.19 0.44
N ALA A 27 -3.60 4.08 1.22
CA ALA A 27 -2.54 4.94 0.73
C ALA A 27 -1.33 4.12 0.24
N GLY A 28 -0.93 3.10 1.00
CA GLY A 28 0.14 2.18 0.60
C GLY A 28 -0.19 1.43 -0.69
N ALA A 29 -1.39 0.89 -0.83
CA ALA A 29 -1.83 0.19 -2.02
C ALA A 29 -1.84 1.10 -3.26
N MET A 30 -2.37 2.30 -3.12
CA MET A 30 -2.42 3.31 -4.17
C MET A 30 -1.02 3.75 -4.61
N MET A 31 -0.13 4.01 -3.64
CA MET A 31 1.26 4.38 -3.90
C MET A 31 2.01 3.26 -4.62
N ALA A 32 1.87 2.01 -4.18
CA ALA A 32 2.51 0.87 -4.84
C ALA A 32 2.04 0.72 -6.30
N SER A 33 0.74 0.85 -6.56
CA SER A 33 0.17 0.80 -7.90
C SER A 33 0.74 1.91 -8.80
N ALA A 34 0.75 3.15 -8.31
CA ALA A 34 1.26 4.31 -9.04
C ALA A 34 2.77 4.20 -9.33
N LEU A 35 3.57 3.77 -8.36
CA LEU A 35 5.02 3.63 -8.54
C LEU A 35 5.40 2.52 -9.52
N LEU A 36 4.64 1.41 -9.57
CA LEU A 36 4.84 0.38 -10.58
C LEU A 36 4.58 0.91 -11.98
N GLU A 37 3.52 1.69 -12.18
CA GLU A 37 3.25 2.34 -13.47
C GLU A 37 4.35 3.35 -13.81
N LEU A 38 4.69 4.24 -12.87
CA LEU A 38 5.72 5.24 -13.05
C LEU A 38 7.08 4.63 -13.39
N SER A 39 7.42 3.47 -12.81
CA SER A 39 8.67 2.77 -13.11
C SER A 39 8.82 2.37 -14.58
N GLY A 40 7.71 2.22 -15.30
CA GLY A 40 7.71 1.97 -16.75
C GLY A 40 7.84 3.23 -17.62
N LEU A 41 7.70 4.41 -17.02
CA LEU A 41 7.66 5.70 -17.73
C LEU A 41 8.94 6.54 -17.54
N VAL A 42 9.79 6.16 -16.61
CA VAL A 42 11.03 6.89 -16.30
C VAL A 42 12.27 6.07 -16.63
N ALA A 43 13.40 6.76 -16.82
CA ALA A 43 14.68 6.11 -17.07
C ALA A 43 15.34 5.58 -15.79
N GLU A 44 16.30 4.65 -15.95
CA GLU A 44 17.18 4.24 -14.86
C GLU A 44 18.07 5.42 -14.38
N PRO A 45 18.42 5.50 -13.08
CA PRO A 45 18.13 4.52 -12.02
C PRO A 45 16.78 4.71 -11.31
N ALA A 46 15.99 5.72 -11.68
CA ALA A 46 14.71 6.02 -11.04
C ALA A 46 13.70 4.88 -11.20
N ALA A 47 13.64 4.26 -12.37
CA ALA A 47 12.77 3.11 -12.65
C ALA A 47 12.96 1.98 -11.62
N THR A 48 14.20 1.57 -11.40
CA THR A 48 14.53 0.53 -10.42
C THR A 48 14.20 0.96 -9.00
N LYS A 49 14.47 2.20 -8.62
CA LYS A 49 14.16 2.73 -7.29
C LYS A 49 12.66 2.67 -7.00
N TYR A 50 11.82 3.15 -7.91
CA TYR A 50 10.36 3.15 -7.75
C TYR A 50 9.80 1.74 -7.70
N ARG A 51 10.28 0.85 -8.56
CA ARG A 51 9.87 -0.56 -8.57
C ARG A 51 10.20 -1.26 -7.25
N ASN A 52 11.43 -1.12 -6.75
CA ASN A 52 11.85 -1.75 -5.51
C ASN A 52 11.03 -1.24 -4.32
N PHE A 53 10.80 0.06 -4.23
CA PHE A 53 9.97 0.63 -3.18
C PHE A 53 8.53 0.09 -3.23
N ALA A 54 7.92 0.06 -4.42
CA ALA A 54 6.57 -0.49 -4.59
C ALA A 54 6.49 -1.98 -4.17
N LEU A 55 7.51 -2.77 -4.52
CA LEU A 55 7.58 -4.18 -4.12
C LEU A 55 7.70 -4.34 -2.60
N ASP A 56 8.44 -3.48 -1.92
CA ASP A 56 8.56 -3.52 -0.46
C ASP A 56 7.23 -3.16 0.21
N VAL A 57 6.53 -2.16 -0.29
CA VAL A 57 5.17 -1.83 0.16
C VAL A 57 4.22 -3.02 -0.06
N LEU A 58 4.23 -3.65 -1.24
CA LEU A 58 3.38 -4.81 -1.50
C LEU A 58 3.70 -6.01 -0.60
N ARG A 59 4.98 -6.24 -0.27
CA ARG A 59 5.36 -7.28 0.71
C ARG A 59 4.80 -6.98 2.10
N SER A 60 4.84 -5.71 2.52
CA SER A 60 4.24 -5.27 3.78
C SER A 60 2.73 -5.50 3.78
N LEU A 61 2.02 -5.05 2.74
CA LEU A 61 0.57 -5.23 2.61
C LEU A 61 0.16 -6.70 2.55
N ALA A 62 0.99 -7.57 1.97
CA ALA A 62 0.74 -9.02 1.91
C ALA A 62 1.04 -9.74 3.24
N SER A 63 1.65 -9.07 4.20
CA SER A 63 1.97 -9.66 5.50
C SER A 63 0.71 -9.77 6.39
N PRO A 64 0.74 -10.62 7.43
CA PRO A 64 -0.36 -10.73 8.40
C PRO A 64 -0.67 -9.43 9.15
N ALA A 65 0.19 -8.41 9.07
CA ALA A 65 -0.05 -7.10 9.65
C ALA A 65 -1.14 -6.31 8.92
N TYR A 66 -1.37 -6.60 7.63
CA TYR A 66 -2.34 -5.91 6.79
C TYR A 66 -3.27 -6.86 6.04
N ALA A 67 -2.79 -8.01 5.58
CA ALA A 67 -3.60 -8.97 4.86
C ALA A 67 -4.52 -9.74 5.81
N ALA A 68 -5.81 -9.69 5.57
CA ALA A 68 -6.79 -10.44 6.32
C ALA A 68 -6.71 -11.94 5.97
N LYS A 69 -7.04 -12.80 6.93
CA LYS A 69 -7.24 -14.23 6.66
C LYS A 69 -8.46 -14.41 5.75
N ALA A 70 -8.41 -15.41 4.89
CA ALA A 70 -9.52 -15.73 4.00
C ALA A 70 -10.83 -15.94 4.80
N GLY A 71 -11.89 -15.26 4.35
CA GLY A 71 -13.21 -15.29 5.00
C GLY A 71 -13.36 -14.41 6.23
N ALA A 72 -12.30 -13.77 6.71
CA ALA A 72 -12.35 -12.77 7.76
C ALA A 72 -12.55 -11.35 7.19
N ASN A 73 -12.58 -10.34 8.06
CA ASN A 73 -12.63 -8.91 7.70
C ASN A 73 -13.76 -8.58 6.71
N SER A 74 -14.93 -9.21 6.89
CA SER A 74 -16.09 -9.06 5.97
C SER A 74 -15.75 -9.31 4.49
N HIS A 75 -14.79 -10.21 4.24
CA HIS A 75 -14.23 -10.57 2.91
C HIS A 75 -13.35 -9.50 2.25
N PHE A 76 -13.05 -8.39 2.91
CA PHE A 76 -12.04 -7.46 2.43
C PHE A 76 -10.63 -8.05 2.58
N LEU A 77 -9.75 -7.75 1.63
CA LEU A 77 -8.38 -8.28 1.59
C LEU A 77 -7.47 -7.58 2.59
N LEU A 78 -7.57 -6.25 2.68
CA LEU A 78 -6.72 -5.44 3.54
C LEU A 78 -7.45 -4.94 4.78
N MET A 79 -6.71 -4.91 5.88
CA MET A 79 -7.07 -4.31 7.16
C MET A 79 -6.37 -2.96 7.31
N HIS A 80 -6.79 -2.15 8.28
CA HIS A 80 -6.08 -0.96 8.75
C HIS A 80 -5.99 0.16 7.72
N SER A 81 -7.10 0.50 7.08
CA SER A 81 -7.21 1.72 6.27
C SER A 81 -7.88 2.85 7.05
N THR A 82 -7.56 4.09 6.68
CA THR A 82 -8.17 5.29 7.27
C THR A 82 -8.72 6.17 6.17
N GLY A 83 -10.04 6.33 6.14
CA GLY A 83 -10.73 7.11 5.12
C GLY A 83 -10.88 8.58 5.49
N HIS A 84 -11.36 8.90 6.69
CA HIS A 84 -11.64 10.29 7.07
C HIS A 84 -11.45 10.55 8.57
N LEU A 85 -10.21 10.63 9.02
CA LEU A 85 -9.87 10.87 10.42
C LEU A 85 -10.50 12.18 10.98
N PRO A 86 -10.49 13.33 10.26
CA PRO A 86 -11.09 14.55 10.80
C PRO A 86 -12.59 14.46 11.09
N ALA A 87 -13.31 13.58 10.42
CA ALA A 87 -14.73 13.33 10.67
C ALA A 87 -14.98 12.18 11.66
N ASP A 88 -13.92 11.60 12.23
CA ASP A 88 -13.99 10.44 13.12
C ASP A 88 -14.73 9.24 12.48
N THR A 89 -14.54 9.05 11.18
CA THR A 89 -15.15 7.97 10.40
C THR A 89 -14.10 7.18 9.61
N GLU A 90 -14.38 5.90 9.41
CA GLU A 90 -13.51 4.99 8.63
C GLU A 90 -12.07 4.96 9.14
N ILE A 91 -11.90 4.91 10.46
CA ILE A 91 -10.61 4.79 11.12
C ILE A 91 -10.35 3.33 11.43
N ASP A 92 -9.17 2.83 11.06
CA ASP A 92 -8.79 1.42 11.22
C ASP A 92 -9.84 0.46 10.60
N ALA A 93 -10.30 0.78 9.40
CA ALA A 93 -11.41 0.12 8.74
C ALA A 93 -10.96 -0.68 7.50
N ALA A 94 -11.82 -1.59 7.07
CA ALA A 94 -11.74 -2.19 5.75
C ALA A 94 -12.39 -1.27 4.73
N ILE A 95 -11.68 -0.93 3.66
CA ILE A 95 -12.15 0.02 2.65
C ILE A 95 -12.00 -0.60 1.26
N ASN A 96 -13.04 -0.50 0.44
CA ASN A 96 -13.08 -1.16 -0.87
C ASN A 96 -12.02 -0.67 -1.85
N TYR A 97 -11.69 0.61 -1.85
CA TYR A 97 -10.65 1.12 -2.74
C TYR A 97 -9.23 0.70 -2.31
N ALA A 98 -9.00 0.34 -1.05
CA ALA A 98 -7.76 -0.28 -0.63
C ALA A 98 -7.54 -1.62 -1.36
N ASP A 99 -8.56 -2.46 -1.39
CA ASP A 99 -8.53 -3.74 -2.11
C ASP A 99 -8.39 -3.53 -3.63
N TYR A 100 -9.11 -2.54 -4.18
CA TYR A 100 -9.00 -2.21 -5.61
C TYR A 100 -7.56 -1.89 -6.01
N TYR A 101 -6.91 -0.94 -5.36
CA TYR A 101 -5.54 -0.55 -5.69
C TYR A 101 -4.52 -1.63 -5.34
N TYR A 102 -4.77 -2.42 -4.31
CA TYR A 102 -3.92 -3.58 -4.00
C TYR A 102 -3.95 -4.62 -5.12
N LEU A 103 -5.12 -4.99 -5.61
CA LEU A 103 -5.26 -5.90 -6.74
C LEU A 103 -4.66 -5.33 -8.03
N GLU A 104 -4.88 -4.04 -8.30
CA GLU A 104 -4.26 -3.35 -9.45
C GLU A 104 -2.73 -3.40 -9.36
N ALA A 105 -2.15 -3.11 -8.19
CA ALA A 105 -0.71 -3.19 -7.98
C ALA A 105 -0.16 -4.61 -8.18
N LEU A 106 -0.86 -5.63 -7.70
CA LEU A 106 -0.48 -7.03 -7.92
C LEU A 106 -0.53 -7.43 -9.40
N LEU A 107 -1.53 -6.94 -10.15
CA LEU A 107 -1.63 -7.18 -11.60
C LEU A 107 -0.48 -6.48 -12.34
N ARG A 108 -0.14 -5.25 -12.00
CA ARG A 108 1.00 -4.53 -12.56
C ARG A 108 2.32 -5.22 -12.24
N CYS A 109 2.49 -5.69 -11.02
CA CYS A 109 3.66 -6.46 -10.59
C CYS A 109 3.82 -7.74 -11.42
N ARG A 110 2.74 -8.50 -11.62
CA ARG A 110 2.73 -9.70 -12.45
C ARG A 110 3.10 -9.38 -13.90
N ALA A 111 2.52 -8.33 -14.48
CA ALA A 111 2.83 -7.92 -15.86
C ALA A 111 4.31 -7.58 -16.03
N LEU A 112 4.93 -6.89 -15.05
CA LEU A 112 6.37 -6.60 -15.08
C LEU A 112 7.24 -7.86 -15.00
N ALA A 113 6.81 -8.87 -14.25
CA ALA A 113 7.52 -10.14 -14.13
C ALA A 113 7.43 -11.01 -15.40
N GLU A 114 6.39 -10.81 -16.20
CA GLU A 114 6.16 -11.52 -17.48
C GLU A 114 6.90 -10.88 -18.67
N LEU A 115 7.47 -9.66 -18.50
CA LEU A 115 8.27 -9.03 -19.55
C LEU A 115 9.58 -9.82 -19.74
N PRO A 116 9.97 -10.10 -21.01
CA PRO A 116 11.26 -10.73 -21.26
C PRO A 116 12.37 -9.82 -20.73
N ALA A 117 13.36 -10.43 -20.08
CA ALA A 117 14.56 -9.70 -19.67
C ALA A 117 15.15 -9.00 -20.90
N SER A 118 15.27 -7.68 -20.86
CA SER A 118 15.90 -6.91 -21.93
C SER A 118 17.32 -7.45 -22.13
N GLN A 119 17.57 -7.97 -23.31
CA GLN A 119 18.89 -8.44 -23.74
C GLN A 119 19.86 -7.27 -23.85
#